data_97b7d8ec5df7a8f51b2f255eeb4715e1
#
_entry.id   97b7d8ec5df7a8f51b2f255eeb4715e1
#
_cell.length_a   1.000
_cell.length_b   1.000
_cell.length_c   1.000
_cell.angle_alpha   90.00
_cell.angle_beta   90.00
_cell.angle_gamma   90.00
#
_symmetry.space_group_name_H-M   'P 1'
#
loop_
_entity.id
_entity.type
_entity.pdbx_description
1 polymer ?
#
loop_
_entity_poly.entity_id
_entity_poly.type
_entity_poly.pdbx_seq_one_letter_code
_entity_poly.pdbx_strand_id
1 'polypeptide(L)'
;MLGIKRITGAAGLAPKGEPGSWVSDAAREKFMAAYGRVFALWPQPCEEVDIETAAATTRVHAYRQHPGGEPIVLLSAFNAAAWFPHVAALGQDGPVYGIDMPGDANPSVPRALMTPPDACAAWLDELLGKLSDRPAHLVGFSYGGWMAMNQAIRAPGRVASITLLDPAGLTKLDARFWLWMSISGLATLAPMPLRRRFARWLDSPAMLQPELMTLMWAGTRGYHAEPKFPAVLTDDELRSITVPTLLITGARSALLTPTEARARGSLMPHAEVAVVPGSHGGFNRIDELNDRMTAFIEAHATSKQAALPRQPPATEQ
;
A
#
# COMPACT_ATOMS: atom_id res chain seq x y z
N MET A 1 40.84 14.34 -13.53
CA MET A 1 39.68 13.93 -12.71
C MET A 1 38.60 14.99 -12.91
N LEU A 2 37.67 14.75 -13.82
CA LEU A 2 36.54 15.63 -14.07
C LEU A 2 35.42 15.26 -13.10
N GLY A 3 35.17 16.14 -12.13
CA GLY A 3 34.07 16.03 -11.21
C GLY A 3 32.74 16.18 -11.95
N ILE A 4 31.99 15.10 -12.06
CA ILE A 4 30.61 15.12 -12.52
C ILE A 4 29.81 15.88 -11.45
N LYS A 5 29.48 17.15 -11.74
CA LYS A 5 28.52 17.92 -10.96
C LYS A 5 27.21 17.11 -10.93
N ARG A 6 26.79 16.67 -9.73
CA ARG A 6 25.49 16.07 -9.49
C ARG A 6 24.43 16.98 -10.11
N ILE A 7 23.60 16.40 -10.96
CA ILE A 7 22.39 17.06 -11.46
C ILE A 7 21.48 17.21 -10.24
N THR A 8 21.39 18.42 -9.74
CA THR A 8 20.60 18.81 -8.58
C THR A 8 19.12 18.81 -8.96
N GLY A 9 18.40 17.73 -8.64
CA GLY A 9 16.96 17.67 -8.96
C GLY A 9 16.13 16.57 -8.28
N ALA A 10 16.74 15.47 -7.88
CA ALA A 10 16.08 14.41 -7.11
C ALA A 10 16.97 14.04 -5.91
N ALA A 11 16.37 13.79 -4.75
CA ALA A 11 17.11 13.43 -3.54
C ALA A 11 17.81 12.06 -3.69
N GLY A 12 17.25 11.16 -4.49
CA GLY A 12 17.83 9.83 -4.71
C GLY A 12 17.53 8.85 -3.57
N LEU A 13 18.31 7.77 -3.55
CA LEU A 13 18.20 6.75 -2.52
C LEU A 13 19.13 7.08 -1.34
N ALA A 14 18.74 6.64 -0.14
CA ALA A 14 19.61 6.68 1.03
C ALA A 14 20.88 5.84 0.80
N PRO A 15 21.99 6.15 1.47
CA PRO A 15 23.17 5.27 1.47
C PRO A 15 22.81 3.85 1.88
N LYS A 16 23.54 2.86 1.34
CA LYS A 16 23.28 1.45 1.67
C LYS A 16 23.46 1.21 3.17
N GLY A 17 22.44 0.66 3.79
CA GLY A 17 22.46 0.32 5.21
C GLY A 17 22.01 1.49 6.12
N GLU A 18 21.57 2.60 5.56
CA GLU A 18 21.01 3.72 6.31
C GLU A 18 19.49 3.83 6.07
N PRO A 19 18.71 4.16 7.11
CA PRO A 19 17.30 4.47 6.94
C PRO A 19 17.12 5.76 6.14
N GLY A 20 15.91 5.95 5.60
CA GLY A 20 15.58 7.17 4.85
C GLY A 20 15.73 8.45 5.67
N SER A 21 16.02 9.57 5.01
CA SER A 21 16.24 10.86 5.67
C SER A 21 15.86 12.05 4.79
N TRP A 22 15.48 13.15 5.42
CA TRP A 22 15.21 14.42 4.72
C TRP A 22 16.50 15.08 4.24
N VAL A 23 16.46 15.66 3.05
CA VAL A 23 17.58 16.43 2.46
C VAL A 23 17.84 17.69 3.27
N SER A 24 16.79 18.33 3.82
CA SER A 24 16.83 19.51 4.66
C SER A 24 15.50 19.72 5.36
N ASP A 25 15.48 20.54 6.44
CA ASP A 25 14.26 20.96 7.13
C ASP A 25 13.30 21.68 6.18
N ALA A 26 13.79 22.56 5.33
CA ALA A 26 12.97 23.26 4.33
C ALA A 26 12.31 22.29 3.33
N ALA A 27 12.99 21.20 2.94
CA ALA A 27 12.41 20.18 2.10
C ALA A 27 11.31 19.41 2.83
N ARG A 28 11.53 19.10 4.11
CA ARG A 28 10.53 18.48 4.98
C ARG A 28 9.30 19.37 5.13
N GLU A 29 9.46 20.64 5.45
CA GLU A 29 8.34 21.59 5.59
C GLU A 29 7.52 21.70 4.31
N LYS A 30 8.20 21.80 3.15
CA LYS A 30 7.52 21.84 1.85
C LYS A 30 6.73 20.57 1.58
N PHE A 31 7.28 19.42 1.92
CA PHE A 31 6.58 18.15 1.81
C PHE A 31 5.37 18.09 2.74
N MET A 32 5.54 18.44 4.02
CA MET A 32 4.46 18.41 5.00
C MET A 32 3.30 19.33 4.62
N ALA A 33 3.59 20.50 4.04
CA ALA A 33 2.55 21.38 3.49
C ALA A 33 1.79 20.75 2.31
N ALA A 34 2.47 19.98 1.45
CA ALA A 34 1.81 19.25 0.37
C ALA A 34 1.03 18.03 0.90
N TYR A 35 1.60 17.33 1.87
CA TYR A 35 0.99 16.21 2.56
C TYR A 35 -0.35 16.58 3.21
N GLY A 36 -0.36 17.68 3.99
CA GLY A 36 -1.58 18.17 4.64
C GLY A 36 -2.69 18.52 3.66
N ARG A 37 -2.37 19.01 2.44
CA ARG A 37 -3.38 19.27 1.40
C ARG A 37 -4.03 17.99 0.86
N VAL A 38 -3.25 16.91 0.68
CA VAL A 38 -3.81 15.61 0.25
C VAL A 38 -4.57 14.97 1.41
N PHE A 39 -4.02 15.03 2.62
CA PHE A 39 -4.66 14.48 3.81
C PHE A 39 -5.99 15.17 4.15
N ALA A 40 -6.14 16.45 3.84
CA ALA A 40 -7.41 17.17 3.99
C ALA A 40 -8.56 16.61 3.11
N LEU A 41 -8.26 15.73 2.16
CA LEU A 41 -9.26 14.99 1.36
C LEU A 41 -9.80 13.75 2.09
N TRP A 42 -9.18 13.34 3.21
CA TRP A 42 -9.69 12.25 4.03
C TRP A 42 -11.02 12.64 4.69
N PRO A 43 -11.93 11.68 4.88
CA PRO A 43 -13.17 11.94 5.61
C PRO A 43 -12.87 12.32 7.05
N GLN A 44 -13.70 13.20 7.62
CA GLN A 44 -13.54 13.70 8.98
C GLN A 44 -14.64 13.13 9.89
N PRO A 45 -14.36 12.96 11.19
CA PRO A 45 -13.10 13.22 11.88
C PRO A 45 -12.05 12.14 11.61
N CYS A 46 -10.79 12.54 11.45
CA CYS A 46 -9.66 11.65 11.34
C CYS A 46 -8.57 12.10 12.33
N GLU A 47 -8.03 11.15 13.09
CA GLU A 47 -7.00 11.40 14.10
C GLU A 47 -5.63 11.02 13.56
N GLU A 48 -4.61 11.81 13.95
CA GLU A 48 -3.21 11.46 13.70
C GLU A 48 -2.59 10.95 15.01
N VAL A 49 -2.01 9.78 14.99
CA VAL A 49 -1.39 9.13 16.15
C VAL A 49 0.02 8.68 15.80
N ASP A 50 0.98 9.01 16.64
CA ASP A 50 2.34 8.49 16.54
C ASP A 50 2.48 7.26 17.42
N ILE A 51 2.80 6.12 16.80
CA ILE A 51 2.98 4.85 17.50
C ILE A 51 4.46 4.48 17.53
N GLU A 52 4.99 4.38 18.75
CA GLU A 52 6.36 3.95 18.98
C GLU A 52 6.49 2.42 18.83
N THR A 53 7.42 1.99 17.99
CA THR A 53 7.87 0.59 17.87
C THR A 53 9.38 0.51 18.08
N ALA A 54 9.93 -0.65 18.23
CA ALA A 54 11.38 -0.83 18.33
C ALA A 54 12.12 -0.22 17.10
N ALA A 55 11.52 -0.32 15.92
CA ALA A 55 12.14 0.07 14.65
C ALA A 55 11.82 1.51 14.19
N ALA A 56 10.77 2.15 14.71
CA ALA A 56 10.34 3.47 14.23
C ALA A 56 9.34 4.14 15.16
N THR A 57 9.22 5.47 15.02
CA THR A 57 8.00 6.20 15.35
C THR A 57 7.13 6.23 14.11
N THR A 58 5.99 5.56 14.14
CA THR A 58 5.12 5.40 12.97
C THR A 58 3.92 6.32 13.08
N ARG A 59 3.72 7.22 12.10
CA ARG A 59 2.50 8.00 11.97
C ARG A 59 1.38 7.12 11.43
N VAL A 60 0.26 7.12 12.13
CA VAL A 60 -0.96 6.43 11.78
C VAL A 60 -2.10 7.44 11.70
N HIS A 61 -2.87 7.36 10.62
CA HIS A 61 -4.09 8.15 10.42
C HIS A 61 -5.29 7.26 10.69
N ALA A 62 -6.05 7.59 11.73
CA ALA A 62 -7.14 6.77 12.22
C ALA A 62 -8.51 7.40 11.93
N TYR A 63 -9.29 6.75 11.07
CA TYR A 63 -10.69 7.06 10.81
C TYR A 63 -11.56 6.05 11.54
N ARG A 64 -12.23 6.47 12.63
CA ARG A 64 -12.91 5.57 13.59
C ARG A 64 -14.40 5.90 13.72
N GLN A 65 -15.13 6.02 12.63
CA GLN A 65 -16.58 6.22 12.70
C GLN A 65 -17.30 5.00 13.31
N HIS A 66 -16.79 3.80 13.03
CA HIS A 66 -17.33 2.54 13.55
C HIS A 66 -16.25 1.77 14.33
N PRO A 67 -15.97 2.13 15.60
CA PRO A 67 -14.84 1.57 16.34
C PRO A 67 -15.02 0.10 16.77
N GLY A 68 -16.24 -0.44 16.68
CA GLY A 68 -16.56 -1.81 17.12
C GLY A 68 -16.19 -2.91 16.12
N GLY A 69 -15.87 -2.56 14.86
CA GLY A 69 -15.49 -3.53 13.82
C GLY A 69 -14.05 -4.02 13.92
N GLU A 70 -13.66 -4.93 13.02
CA GLU A 70 -12.28 -5.34 12.85
C GLU A 70 -11.49 -4.23 12.16
N PRO A 71 -10.21 -4.02 12.55
CA PRO A 71 -9.41 -2.95 11.97
C PRO A 71 -9.05 -3.22 10.51
N ILE A 72 -9.14 -2.20 9.67
CA ILE A 72 -8.67 -2.20 8.29
C ILE A 72 -7.41 -1.36 8.22
N VAL A 73 -6.31 -1.95 7.78
CA VAL A 73 -4.99 -1.31 7.74
C VAL A 73 -4.54 -1.11 6.30
N LEU A 74 -4.32 0.14 5.92
CA LEU A 74 -3.96 0.56 4.56
C LEU A 74 -2.45 0.73 4.44
N LEU A 75 -1.83 -0.01 3.53
CA LEU A 75 -0.40 -0.08 3.30
C LEU A 75 -0.03 0.36 1.88
N SER A 76 0.93 1.26 1.73
CA SER A 76 1.43 1.69 0.42
C SER A 76 2.93 1.98 0.44
N ALA A 77 3.52 2.09 -0.75
CA ALA A 77 4.93 2.42 -0.91
C ALA A 77 5.28 3.88 -0.59
N PHE A 78 4.30 4.78 -0.55
CA PHE A 78 4.57 6.21 -0.42
C PHE A 78 4.12 6.74 0.94
N ASN A 79 2.83 6.96 1.08
CA ASN A 79 2.24 7.52 2.30
C ASN A 79 0.74 7.22 2.37
N ALA A 80 0.19 7.36 3.57
CA ALA A 80 -1.21 7.09 3.85
C ALA A 80 -2.15 8.11 3.17
N ALA A 81 -1.71 9.34 2.94
CA ALA A 81 -2.57 10.39 2.41
C ALA A 81 -3.25 10.01 1.08
N ALA A 82 -2.56 9.24 0.23
CA ALA A 82 -3.08 8.82 -1.08
C ALA A 82 -4.30 7.87 -1.01
N TRP A 83 -4.62 7.32 0.15
CA TRP A 83 -5.76 6.42 0.35
C TRP A 83 -7.12 7.12 0.46
N PHE A 84 -7.17 8.46 0.41
CA PHE A 84 -8.40 9.25 0.59
C PHE A 84 -9.62 8.76 -0.22
N PRO A 85 -9.50 8.18 -1.44
CA PRO A 85 -10.68 7.74 -2.20
C PRO A 85 -11.35 6.48 -1.63
N HIS A 86 -10.67 5.77 -0.72
CA HIS A 86 -11.09 4.45 -0.23
C HIS A 86 -11.60 4.49 1.22
N VAL A 87 -11.13 5.47 2.01
CA VAL A 87 -11.30 5.49 3.47
C VAL A 87 -12.76 5.49 3.89
N ALA A 88 -13.61 6.33 3.27
CA ALA A 88 -15.02 6.44 3.64
C ALA A 88 -15.79 5.14 3.35
N ALA A 89 -15.49 4.48 2.23
CA ALA A 89 -16.15 3.22 1.88
C ALA A 89 -15.71 2.09 2.80
N LEU A 90 -14.40 1.93 3.02
CA LEU A 90 -13.87 0.88 3.88
C LEU A 90 -14.23 1.08 5.36
N GLY A 91 -14.44 2.33 5.79
CA GLY A 91 -14.75 2.66 7.19
C GLY A 91 -16.20 2.46 7.61
N GLN A 92 -17.06 1.81 6.79
CA GLN A 92 -18.47 1.62 7.10
C GLN A 92 -18.70 0.64 8.28
N ASP A 93 -17.87 -0.40 8.39
CA ASP A 93 -18.05 -1.48 9.36
C ASP A 93 -16.94 -1.58 10.40
N GLY A 94 -15.88 -0.78 10.30
CA GLY A 94 -14.75 -0.84 11.24
C GLY A 94 -13.81 0.36 11.14
N PRO A 95 -12.86 0.47 12.07
CA PRO A 95 -11.85 1.53 12.04
C PRO A 95 -10.86 1.31 10.90
N VAL A 96 -10.53 2.38 10.18
CA VAL A 96 -9.52 2.39 9.10
C VAL A 96 -8.26 3.10 9.59
N TYR A 97 -7.12 2.45 9.41
CA TYR A 97 -5.81 2.95 9.78
C TYR A 97 -4.91 3.08 8.54
N GLY A 98 -4.60 4.28 8.13
CA GLY A 98 -3.59 4.53 7.10
C GLY A 98 -2.21 4.63 7.72
N ILE A 99 -1.28 3.80 7.24
CA ILE A 99 0.06 3.72 7.79
C ILE A 99 1.05 4.46 6.92
N ASP A 100 1.75 5.41 7.50
CA ASP A 100 2.92 6.02 6.88
C ASP A 100 4.14 5.14 7.12
N MET A 101 4.54 4.38 6.09
CA MET A 101 5.65 3.44 6.23
C MET A 101 6.97 4.17 6.51
N PRO A 102 7.69 3.84 7.61
CA PRO A 102 9.00 4.42 7.88
C PRO A 102 10.02 4.15 6.74
N GLY A 103 10.93 5.10 6.52
CA GLY A 103 11.93 5.01 5.45
C GLY A 103 11.46 5.56 4.09
N ASP A 104 10.25 6.13 4.03
CA ASP A 104 9.73 6.90 2.90
C ASP A 104 9.51 8.37 3.25
N ALA A 105 9.24 9.19 2.22
CA ALA A 105 8.82 10.57 2.40
C ALA A 105 7.41 10.63 3.01
N ASN A 106 7.34 10.72 4.33
CA ASN A 106 6.13 10.83 5.13
C ASN A 106 6.49 11.31 6.56
N PRO A 107 5.50 11.53 7.46
CA PRO A 107 5.74 11.95 8.83
C PRO A 107 6.47 10.95 9.74
N SER A 108 6.49 9.67 9.42
CA SER A 108 7.13 8.64 10.25
C SER A 108 8.65 8.82 10.33
N VAL A 109 9.22 8.40 11.46
CA VAL A 109 10.67 8.51 11.72
C VAL A 109 11.28 7.11 11.88
N PRO A 110 12.05 6.61 10.90
CA PRO A 110 12.71 5.32 10.99
C PRO A 110 13.89 5.38 11.96
N ARG A 111 14.09 4.31 12.73
CA ARG A 111 15.28 4.05 13.57
C ARG A 111 16.06 2.83 13.10
N ALA A 112 15.46 2.01 12.26
CA ALA A 112 16.08 0.83 11.65
C ALA A 112 15.64 0.69 10.20
N LEU A 113 16.29 -0.20 9.45
CA LEU A 113 15.90 -0.53 8.08
C LEU A 113 14.58 -1.29 8.07
N MET A 114 13.70 -0.92 7.13
CA MET A 114 12.39 -1.55 6.92
C MET A 114 12.39 -2.56 5.76
N THR A 115 13.44 -2.58 4.94
CA THR A 115 13.49 -3.40 3.72
C THR A 115 13.81 -4.88 3.92
N PRO A 116 14.55 -5.34 4.96
CA PRO A 116 14.66 -6.77 5.21
C PRO A 116 13.29 -7.38 5.53
N PRO A 117 12.88 -8.49 4.87
CA PRO A 117 11.54 -9.05 5.04
C PRO A 117 11.15 -9.32 6.50
N ASP A 118 12.07 -9.88 7.28
CA ASP A 118 11.82 -10.18 8.70
C ASP A 118 11.71 -8.91 9.55
N ALA A 119 12.53 -7.90 9.27
CA ALA A 119 12.44 -6.61 9.97
C ALA A 119 11.13 -5.88 9.67
N CYS A 120 10.69 -5.91 8.39
CA CYS A 120 9.41 -5.36 7.97
C CYS A 120 8.23 -6.06 8.67
N ALA A 121 8.24 -7.39 8.71
CA ALA A 121 7.19 -8.16 9.38
C ALA A 121 7.16 -7.94 10.89
N ALA A 122 8.32 -7.92 11.55
CA ALA A 122 8.42 -7.67 12.99
C ALA A 122 7.91 -6.27 13.37
N TRP A 123 8.28 -5.24 12.59
CA TRP A 123 7.76 -3.89 12.78
C TRP A 123 6.24 -3.84 12.61
N LEU A 124 5.70 -4.44 11.54
CA LEU A 124 4.28 -4.41 11.26
C LEU A 124 3.48 -5.21 12.31
N ASP A 125 4.00 -6.36 12.76
CA ASP A 125 3.35 -7.16 13.81
C ASP A 125 3.27 -6.39 15.14
N GLU A 126 4.37 -5.72 15.55
CA GLU A 126 4.38 -4.86 16.74
C GLU A 126 3.38 -3.71 16.61
N LEU A 127 3.32 -3.06 15.42
CA LEU A 127 2.39 -1.97 15.13
C LEU A 127 0.95 -2.44 15.22
N LEU A 128 0.60 -3.56 14.56
CA LEU A 128 -0.74 -4.14 14.58
C LEU A 128 -1.19 -4.47 16.01
N GLY A 129 -0.29 -5.03 16.84
CA GLY A 129 -0.58 -5.32 18.24
C GLY A 129 -0.83 -4.09 19.12
N LYS A 130 -0.31 -2.92 18.73
CA LYS A 130 -0.58 -1.63 19.40
C LYS A 130 -1.83 -0.93 18.88
N LEU A 131 -2.26 -1.27 17.67
CA LEU A 131 -3.49 -0.72 17.08
C LEU A 131 -4.75 -1.41 17.58
N SER A 132 -4.70 -2.75 17.72
CA SER A 132 -5.87 -3.55 18.10
C SER A 132 -5.48 -4.92 18.64
N ASP A 133 -6.31 -5.43 19.57
CA ASP A 133 -6.26 -6.83 20.02
C ASP A 133 -6.93 -7.79 19.03
N ARG A 134 -7.67 -7.28 18.05
CA ARG A 134 -8.31 -8.06 16.99
C ARG A 134 -7.39 -8.19 15.78
N PRO A 135 -7.44 -9.31 15.04
CA PRO A 135 -6.77 -9.41 13.74
C PRO A 135 -7.25 -8.32 12.77
N ALA A 136 -6.35 -7.88 11.91
CA ALA A 136 -6.60 -6.79 10.97
C ALA A 136 -6.79 -7.31 9.54
N HIS A 137 -7.66 -6.62 8.78
CA HIS A 137 -7.73 -6.74 7.33
C HIS A 137 -6.67 -5.82 6.71
N LEU A 138 -5.64 -6.38 6.07
CA LEU A 138 -4.59 -5.60 5.44
C LEU A 138 -4.94 -5.30 3.99
N VAL A 139 -4.99 -4.03 3.62
CA VAL A 139 -5.22 -3.58 2.23
C VAL A 139 -3.93 -2.95 1.73
N GLY A 140 -3.26 -3.60 0.78
CA GLY A 140 -1.94 -3.19 0.32
C GLY A 140 -1.88 -2.88 -1.18
N PHE A 141 -1.39 -1.68 -1.54
CA PHE A 141 -1.12 -1.31 -2.92
C PHE A 141 0.37 -1.41 -3.24
N SER A 142 0.71 -2.04 -4.38
CA SER A 142 2.09 -2.15 -4.88
C SER A 142 3.02 -2.77 -3.84
N TYR A 143 4.03 -2.03 -3.34
CA TYR A 143 4.91 -2.46 -2.25
C TYR A 143 4.13 -2.77 -0.95
N GLY A 144 3.07 -2.01 -0.65
CA GLY A 144 2.17 -2.31 0.47
C GLY A 144 1.49 -3.69 0.34
N GLY A 145 1.20 -4.14 -0.89
CA GLY A 145 0.74 -5.50 -1.16
C GLY A 145 1.80 -6.55 -0.83
N TRP A 146 3.07 -6.28 -1.16
CA TRP A 146 4.18 -7.13 -0.73
C TRP A 146 4.30 -7.18 0.80
N MET A 147 4.15 -6.04 1.48
CA MET A 147 4.16 -5.99 2.95
C MET A 147 3.05 -6.85 3.56
N ALA A 148 1.83 -6.78 3.01
CA ALA A 148 0.70 -7.59 3.48
C ALA A 148 0.96 -9.09 3.29
N MET A 149 1.48 -9.52 2.12
CA MET A 149 1.89 -10.91 1.88
C MET A 149 3.03 -11.33 2.81
N ASN A 150 4.05 -10.48 2.96
CA ASN A 150 5.18 -10.73 3.85
C ASN A 150 4.73 -10.91 5.31
N GLN A 151 3.77 -10.12 5.78
CA GLN A 151 3.16 -10.27 7.11
C GLN A 151 2.40 -11.58 7.24
N ALA A 152 1.58 -11.92 6.25
CA ALA A 152 0.81 -13.16 6.23
C ALA A 152 1.69 -14.43 6.22
N ILE A 153 2.89 -14.34 5.63
CA ILE A 153 3.88 -15.45 5.63
C ILE A 153 4.58 -15.57 6.98
N ARG A 154 5.05 -14.45 7.56
CA ARG A 154 5.96 -14.45 8.71
C ARG A 154 5.28 -14.32 10.06
N ALA A 155 4.19 -13.58 10.14
CA ALA A 155 3.44 -13.36 11.38
C ALA A 155 1.92 -13.28 11.10
N PRO A 156 1.27 -14.38 10.69
CA PRO A 156 -0.14 -14.39 10.30
C PRO A 156 -1.11 -14.18 11.47
N GLY A 157 -0.68 -14.34 12.70
CA GLY A 157 -1.57 -14.37 13.87
C GLY A 157 -2.42 -13.11 14.11
N ARG A 158 -2.01 -11.97 13.51
CA ARG A 158 -2.74 -10.69 13.57
C ARG A 158 -3.40 -10.31 12.26
N VAL A 159 -3.49 -11.22 11.29
CA VAL A 159 -4.03 -10.95 9.96
C VAL A 159 -5.34 -11.71 9.77
N ALA A 160 -6.45 -10.98 9.62
CA ALA A 160 -7.77 -11.55 9.32
C ALA A 160 -7.90 -11.91 7.83
N SER A 161 -7.49 -11.01 6.96
CA SER A 161 -7.41 -11.22 5.50
C SER A 161 -6.43 -10.23 4.86
N ILE A 162 -6.06 -10.48 3.60
CA ILE A 162 -5.28 -9.54 2.81
C ILE A 162 -5.98 -9.19 1.50
N THR A 163 -6.04 -7.90 1.18
CA THR A 163 -6.46 -7.38 -0.12
C THR A 163 -5.27 -6.74 -0.81
N LEU A 164 -4.93 -7.27 -1.96
CA LEU A 164 -3.71 -6.96 -2.71
C LEU A 164 -4.08 -6.19 -3.98
N LEU A 165 -3.75 -4.91 -4.02
CA LEU A 165 -4.01 -4.05 -5.17
C LEU A 165 -2.72 -3.93 -6.00
N ASP A 166 -2.69 -4.63 -7.12
CA ASP A 166 -1.54 -4.68 -8.06
C ASP A 166 -0.19 -4.83 -7.32
N PRO A 167 -0.02 -5.90 -6.52
CA PRO A 167 1.08 -6.03 -5.57
C PRO A 167 2.42 -6.26 -6.25
N ALA A 168 3.49 -5.70 -5.68
CA ALA A 168 4.86 -6.10 -5.98
C ALA A 168 5.18 -7.48 -5.37
N GLY A 169 6.28 -8.11 -5.82
CA GLY A 169 6.78 -9.36 -5.24
C GLY A 169 6.15 -10.64 -5.81
N LEU A 170 5.15 -10.55 -6.67
CA LEU A 170 4.63 -11.72 -7.41
C LEU A 170 5.43 -12.02 -8.68
N THR A 171 6.01 -10.99 -9.29
CA THR A 171 6.85 -11.10 -10.49
C THR A 171 8.09 -10.22 -10.36
N LYS A 172 9.10 -10.44 -11.21
CA LYS A 172 10.26 -9.56 -11.28
C LYS A 172 9.86 -8.21 -11.90
N LEU A 173 10.47 -7.14 -11.42
CA LEU A 173 10.40 -5.82 -12.07
C LEU A 173 11.14 -5.88 -13.41
N ASP A 174 10.41 -6.04 -14.48
CA ASP A 174 10.95 -6.20 -15.84
C ASP A 174 11.10 -4.86 -16.58
N ALA A 175 11.58 -4.93 -17.83
CA ALA A 175 11.78 -3.75 -18.67
C ALA A 175 10.44 -3.02 -18.96
N ARG A 176 9.32 -3.72 -19.00
CA ARG A 176 7.97 -3.14 -19.20
C ARG A 176 7.60 -2.21 -18.05
N PHE A 177 7.84 -2.65 -16.79
CA PHE A 177 7.59 -1.84 -15.60
C PHE A 177 8.50 -0.59 -15.59
N TRP A 178 9.79 -0.74 -15.83
CA TRP A 178 10.73 0.37 -15.83
C TRP A 178 10.45 1.38 -16.96
N LEU A 179 10.06 0.91 -18.14
CA LEU A 179 9.65 1.77 -19.24
C LEU A 179 8.38 2.55 -18.88
N TRP A 180 7.36 1.86 -18.34
CA TRP A 180 6.13 2.49 -17.87
C TRP A 180 6.41 3.55 -16.78
N MET A 181 7.24 3.21 -15.80
CA MET A 181 7.65 4.12 -14.72
C MET A 181 8.35 5.37 -15.27
N SER A 182 9.29 5.19 -16.21
CA SER A 182 10.04 6.29 -16.83
C SER A 182 9.13 7.21 -17.65
N ILE A 183 8.25 6.65 -18.47
CA ILE A 183 7.30 7.42 -19.28
C ILE A 183 6.31 8.15 -18.36
N SER A 184 5.78 7.49 -17.34
CA SER A 184 4.88 8.08 -16.36
C SER A 184 5.54 9.26 -15.63
N GLY A 185 6.78 9.08 -15.17
CA GLY A 185 7.54 10.15 -14.54
C GLY A 185 7.74 11.37 -15.46
N LEU A 186 8.15 11.16 -16.71
CA LEU A 186 8.31 12.23 -17.70
C LEU A 186 6.97 12.91 -18.03
N ALA A 187 5.89 12.14 -18.14
CA ALA A 187 4.56 12.67 -18.46
C ALA A 187 4.04 13.61 -17.37
N THR A 188 4.43 13.44 -16.11
CA THR A 188 4.06 14.36 -15.02
C THR A 188 4.65 15.76 -15.18
N LEU A 189 5.74 15.90 -15.93
CA LEU A 189 6.37 17.20 -16.25
C LEU A 189 5.70 17.92 -17.42
N ALA A 190 4.85 17.23 -18.18
CA ALA A 190 4.18 17.79 -19.35
C ALA A 190 3.12 18.84 -18.98
N PRO A 191 2.87 19.85 -19.83
CA PRO A 191 1.72 20.75 -19.68
C PRO A 191 0.40 19.98 -19.60
N MET A 192 -0.60 20.53 -18.90
CA MET A 192 -1.86 19.85 -18.60
C MET A 192 -2.57 19.22 -19.82
N PRO A 193 -2.67 19.85 -21.00
CA PRO A 193 -3.30 19.22 -22.16
C PRO A 193 -2.60 17.94 -22.61
N LEU A 194 -1.27 17.96 -22.63
CA LEU A 194 -0.45 16.80 -22.99
C LEU A 194 -0.48 15.74 -21.88
N ARG A 195 -0.44 16.15 -20.61
CA ARG A 195 -0.57 15.26 -19.45
C ARG A 195 -1.91 14.51 -19.47
N ARG A 196 -3.03 15.16 -19.82
CA ARG A 196 -4.33 14.50 -20.02
C ARG A 196 -4.28 13.41 -21.10
N ARG A 197 -3.51 13.63 -22.17
CA ARG A 197 -3.33 12.62 -23.22
C ARG A 197 -2.50 11.44 -22.72
N PHE A 198 -1.40 11.70 -22.00
CA PHE A 198 -0.59 10.65 -21.37
C PHE A 198 -1.38 9.89 -20.30
N ALA A 199 -2.13 10.56 -19.44
CA ALA A 199 -2.95 9.92 -18.40
C ALA A 199 -3.94 8.92 -18.99
N ARG A 200 -4.60 9.28 -20.12
CA ARG A 200 -5.51 8.37 -20.83
C ARG A 200 -4.76 7.22 -21.50
N TRP A 201 -3.60 7.49 -22.12
CA TRP A 201 -2.82 6.46 -22.80
C TRP A 201 -2.19 5.46 -21.81
N LEU A 202 -1.66 5.95 -20.69
CA LEU A 202 -1.08 5.14 -19.61
C LEU A 202 -2.13 4.53 -18.68
N ASP A 203 -3.41 4.92 -18.85
CA ASP A 203 -4.50 4.53 -17.96
C ASP A 203 -4.21 4.84 -16.49
N SER A 204 -3.73 6.07 -16.23
CA SER A 204 -3.24 6.54 -14.94
C SER A 204 -3.92 7.86 -14.52
N PRO A 205 -5.15 7.80 -13.98
CA PRO A 205 -5.92 8.99 -13.61
C PRO A 205 -5.27 9.82 -12.49
N ALA A 206 -4.48 9.20 -11.63
CA ALA A 206 -3.77 9.88 -10.54
C ALA A 206 -2.83 11.00 -11.04
N MET A 207 -2.32 10.90 -12.29
CA MET A 207 -1.49 11.95 -12.90
C MET A 207 -2.22 13.29 -13.10
N LEU A 208 -3.55 13.28 -13.03
CA LEU A 208 -4.38 14.48 -13.22
C LEU A 208 -4.75 15.17 -11.92
N GLN A 209 -4.32 14.64 -10.77
CA GLN A 209 -4.58 15.18 -9.44
C GLN A 209 -3.41 16.08 -9.01
N PRO A 210 -3.57 17.42 -9.00
CA PRO A 210 -2.47 18.36 -8.76
C PRO A 210 -1.85 18.21 -7.37
N GLU A 211 -2.67 17.90 -6.36
CA GLU A 211 -2.24 17.73 -4.97
C GLU A 211 -1.34 16.51 -4.84
N LEU A 212 -1.73 15.36 -5.42
CA LEU A 212 -0.92 14.13 -5.42
C LEU A 212 0.39 14.34 -6.19
N MET A 213 0.34 15.02 -7.34
CA MET A 213 1.57 15.31 -8.11
C MET A 213 2.51 16.22 -7.33
N THR A 214 1.98 17.23 -6.65
CA THR A 214 2.78 18.14 -5.81
C THR A 214 3.43 17.38 -4.67
N LEU A 215 2.69 16.50 -3.99
CA LEU A 215 3.17 15.66 -2.91
C LEU A 215 4.27 14.71 -3.40
N MET A 216 4.02 14.00 -4.50
CA MET A 216 4.99 13.07 -5.10
C MET A 216 6.30 13.77 -5.44
N TRP A 217 6.24 14.93 -6.09
CA TRP A 217 7.44 15.69 -6.46
C TRP A 217 8.17 16.26 -5.24
N ALA A 218 7.44 16.70 -4.21
CA ALA A 218 8.06 17.16 -2.97
C ALA A 218 8.82 16.01 -2.28
N GLY A 219 8.24 14.81 -2.20
CA GLY A 219 8.89 13.63 -1.65
C GLY A 219 10.12 13.20 -2.44
N THR A 220 9.99 13.03 -3.77
CA THR A 220 11.10 12.60 -4.65
C THR A 220 12.30 13.54 -4.60
N ARG A 221 12.08 14.83 -4.39
CA ARG A 221 13.16 15.83 -4.35
C ARG A 221 13.67 16.13 -2.94
N GLY A 222 12.86 15.84 -1.93
CA GLY A 222 13.13 16.25 -0.56
C GLY A 222 13.58 15.13 0.37
N TYR A 223 13.53 13.89 -0.07
CA TYR A 223 13.80 12.75 0.80
C TYR A 223 14.70 11.71 0.13
N HIS A 224 15.73 11.28 0.85
CA HIS A 224 16.54 10.10 0.48
C HIS A 224 15.82 8.86 0.98
N ALA A 225 15.09 8.18 0.09
CA ALA A 225 14.31 7.02 0.46
C ALA A 225 15.17 5.76 0.64
N GLU A 226 14.80 4.89 1.58
CA GLU A 226 15.37 3.57 1.69
C GLU A 226 15.06 2.77 0.41
N PRO A 227 16.07 2.09 -0.21
CA PRO A 227 15.85 1.31 -1.42
C PRO A 227 14.88 0.15 -1.18
N LYS A 228 13.74 0.15 -1.85
CA LYS A 228 12.69 -0.88 -1.73
C LYS A 228 12.59 -1.70 -3.01
N PHE A 229 13.35 -2.77 -3.06
CA PHE A 229 13.29 -3.75 -4.14
C PHE A 229 12.84 -5.09 -3.54
N PRO A 230 11.52 -5.34 -3.45
CA PRO A 230 11.02 -6.56 -2.85
C PRO A 230 11.51 -7.77 -3.66
N ALA A 231 12.04 -8.76 -2.95
CA ALA A 231 12.32 -10.05 -3.56
C ALA A 231 11.00 -10.66 -4.08
N VAL A 232 11.08 -11.37 -5.19
CA VAL A 232 9.95 -12.17 -5.67
C VAL A 232 9.73 -13.31 -4.68
N LEU A 233 8.51 -13.40 -4.17
CA LEU A 233 8.12 -14.49 -3.28
C LEU A 233 8.19 -15.82 -4.01
N THR A 234 8.72 -16.83 -3.35
CA THR A 234 8.79 -18.20 -3.89
C THR A 234 7.39 -18.83 -3.94
N ASP A 235 7.26 -19.90 -4.71
CA ASP A 235 6.01 -20.66 -4.78
C ASP A 235 5.60 -21.24 -3.42
N ASP A 236 6.58 -21.66 -2.60
CA ASP A 236 6.33 -22.20 -1.28
C ASP A 236 5.91 -21.12 -0.29
N GLU A 237 6.49 -19.92 -0.37
CA GLU A 237 6.03 -18.76 0.40
C GLU A 237 4.58 -18.41 0.05
N LEU A 238 4.20 -18.41 -1.24
CA LEU A 238 2.82 -18.16 -1.63
C LEU A 238 1.85 -19.25 -1.14
N ARG A 239 2.24 -20.52 -1.20
CA ARG A 239 1.44 -21.63 -0.66
C ARG A 239 1.28 -21.57 0.86
N SER A 240 2.19 -20.91 1.57
CA SER A 240 2.11 -20.73 3.02
C SER A 240 1.13 -19.63 3.44
N ILE A 241 0.63 -18.79 2.51
CA ILE A 241 -0.39 -17.77 2.80
C ILE A 241 -1.75 -18.47 2.94
N THR A 242 -2.14 -18.74 4.18
CA THR A 242 -3.41 -19.42 4.50
C THR A 242 -4.54 -18.48 4.87
N VAL A 243 -4.28 -17.19 5.00
CA VAL A 243 -5.33 -16.19 5.25
C VAL A 243 -6.14 -15.94 3.97
N PRO A 244 -7.44 -15.61 4.07
CA PRO A 244 -8.25 -15.20 2.93
C PRO A 244 -7.57 -14.06 2.15
N THR A 245 -7.48 -14.19 0.84
CA THR A 245 -6.73 -13.27 -0.02
C THR A 245 -7.56 -12.81 -1.21
N LEU A 246 -7.69 -11.50 -1.39
CA LEU A 246 -8.22 -10.91 -2.62
C LEU A 246 -7.09 -10.26 -3.41
N LEU A 247 -6.77 -10.80 -4.57
CA LEU A 247 -5.76 -10.25 -5.49
C LEU A 247 -6.44 -9.51 -6.64
N ILE A 248 -6.25 -8.20 -6.70
CA ILE A 248 -6.79 -7.34 -7.76
C ILE A 248 -5.63 -6.80 -8.60
N THR A 249 -5.70 -6.97 -9.92
CA THR A 249 -4.75 -6.38 -10.86
C THR A 249 -5.46 -5.53 -11.90
N GLY A 250 -4.79 -4.49 -12.39
CA GLY A 250 -5.26 -3.70 -13.52
C GLY A 250 -5.14 -4.47 -14.84
N ALA A 251 -6.17 -4.37 -15.69
CA ALA A 251 -6.15 -5.02 -17.01
C ALA A 251 -4.97 -4.59 -17.89
N ARG A 252 -4.38 -3.41 -17.62
CA ARG A 252 -3.23 -2.82 -18.31
C ARG A 252 -2.04 -2.59 -17.37
N SER A 253 -1.95 -3.35 -16.28
CA SER A 253 -0.83 -3.23 -15.35
C SER A 253 0.50 -3.52 -16.02
N ALA A 254 1.46 -2.63 -15.80
CA ALA A 254 2.84 -2.82 -16.21
C ALA A 254 3.63 -3.67 -15.20
N LEU A 255 3.14 -3.81 -13.96
CA LEU A 255 3.79 -4.57 -12.90
C LEU A 255 3.38 -6.04 -12.94
N LEU A 256 2.07 -6.32 -12.98
CA LEU A 256 1.50 -7.66 -12.86
C LEU A 256 0.41 -7.84 -13.93
N THR A 257 0.68 -8.64 -14.96
CA THR A 257 -0.35 -8.92 -15.97
C THR A 257 -1.48 -9.78 -15.40
N PRO A 258 -2.69 -9.72 -15.99
CA PRO A 258 -3.79 -10.59 -15.58
C PRO A 258 -3.46 -12.10 -15.62
N THR A 259 -2.62 -12.53 -16.57
CA THR A 259 -2.17 -13.93 -16.68
C THR A 259 -1.24 -14.30 -15.53
N GLU A 260 -0.27 -13.44 -15.24
CA GLU A 260 0.64 -13.63 -14.10
C GLU A 260 -0.12 -13.58 -12.76
N ALA A 261 -1.08 -12.66 -12.61
CA ALA A 261 -1.92 -12.57 -11.42
C ALA A 261 -2.69 -13.87 -11.16
N ARG A 262 -3.31 -14.47 -12.20
CA ARG A 262 -3.99 -15.76 -12.07
C ARG A 262 -3.03 -16.89 -11.73
N ALA A 263 -1.89 -16.97 -12.42
CA ALA A 263 -0.89 -18.01 -12.19
C ALA A 263 -0.29 -17.95 -10.79
N ARG A 264 0.06 -16.73 -10.31
CA ARG A 264 0.62 -16.57 -8.96
C ARG A 264 -0.45 -16.66 -7.87
N GLY A 265 -1.66 -16.14 -8.14
CA GLY A 265 -2.80 -16.22 -7.23
C GLY A 265 -3.25 -17.66 -6.98
N SER A 266 -3.20 -18.53 -7.98
CA SER A 266 -3.56 -19.94 -7.81
C SER A 266 -2.63 -20.76 -6.89
N LEU A 267 -1.47 -20.20 -6.53
CA LEU A 267 -0.59 -20.82 -5.53
C LEU A 267 -1.04 -20.53 -4.08
N MET A 268 -1.81 -19.48 -3.85
CA MET A 268 -2.35 -19.14 -2.53
C MET A 268 -3.67 -19.89 -2.30
N PRO A 269 -3.79 -20.75 -1.27
CA PRO A 269 -4.91 -21.68 -1.10
C PRO A 269 -6.29 -21.03 -1.05
N HIS A 270 -6.37 -19.81 -0.53
CA HIS A 270 -7.64 -19.08 -0.30
C HIS A 270 -7.66 -17.74 -1.05
N ALA A 271 -7.10 -17.72 -2.28
CA ALA A 271 -7.06 -16.49 -3.07
C ALA A 271 -8.18 -16.42 -4.10
N GLU A 272 -8.84 -15.26 -4.13
CA GLU A 272 -9.67 -14.80 -5.22
C GLU A 272 -8.88 -13.83 -6.10
N VAL A 273 -8.93 -13.99 -7.42
CA VAL A 273 -8.23 -13.13 -8.37
C VAL A 273 -9.21 -12.36 -9.22
N ALA A 274 -9.13 -11.04 -9.16
CA ALA A 274 -9.95 -10.12 -9.95
C ALA A 274 -9.10 -9.26 -10.88
N VAL A 275 -9.63 -9.00 -12.07
CA VAL A 275 -9.04 -8.05 -13.04
C VAL A 275 -10.00 -6.90 -13.22
N VAL A 276 -9.51 -5.68 -13.01
CA VAL A 276 -10.31 -4.46 -13.10
C VAL A 276 -9.74 -3.51 -14.17
N PRO A 277 -10.54 -2.61 -14.75
CA PRO A 277 -10.01 -1.57 -15.63
C PRO A 277 -9.03 -0.68 -14.89
N GLY A 278 -7.85 -0.46 -15.47
CA GLY A 278 -6.79 0.37 -14.90
C GLY A 278 -5.40 -0.15 -15.20
N SER A 279 -4.41 0.61 -14.72
CA SER A 279 -2.98 0.28 -14.77
C SER A 279 -2.36 0.38 -13.39
N HIS A 280 -1.04 0.14 -13.28
CA HIS A 280 -0.31 0.34 -12.02
C HIS A 280 -0.37 1.79 -11.48
N GLY A 281 -0.70 2.76 -12.32
CA GLY A 281 -0.86 4.17 -11.91
C GLY A 281 -2.21 4.53 -11.30
N GLY A 282 -3.07 3.56 -11.05
CA GLY A 282 -4.38 3.73 -10.44
C GLY A 282 -5.50 2.97 -11.15
N PHE A 283 -6.61 2.87 -10.47
CA PHE A 283 -7.81 2.20 -10.98
C PHE A 283 -8.85 3.24 -11.41
N ASN A 284 -9.54 2.97 -12.51
CA ASN A 284 -10.46 3.95 -13.12
C ASN A 284 -11.88 3.95 -12.51
N ARG A 285 -12.22 2.88 -11.78
CA ARG A 285 -13.54 2.68 -11.17
C ARG A 285 -13.39 2.50 -9.67
N ILE A 286 -13.20 3.62 -8.99
CA ILE A 286 -12.94 3.63 -7.54
C ILE A 286 -14.12 3.03 -6.76
N ASP A 287 -15.36 3.36 -7.13
CA ASP A 287 -16.55 2.86 -6.43
C ASP A 287 -16.65 1.33 -6.57
N GLU A 288 -16.52 0.79 -7.80
CA GLU A 288 -16.53 -0.66 -8.04
C GLU A 288 -15.39 -1.40 -7.31
N LEU A 289 -14.23 -0.76 -7.21
CA LEU A 289 -13.10 -1.28 -6.44
C LEU A 289 -13.42 -1.29 -4.94
N ASN A 290 -13.99 -0.20 -4.42
CA ASN A 290 -14.40 -0.08 -3.02
C ASN A 290 -15.44 -1.14 -2.66
N ASP A 291 -16.51 -1.27 -3.47
CA ASP A 291 -17.55 -2.27 -3.27
C ASP A 291 -16.99 -3.69 -3.18
N ARG A 292 -16.04 -4.01 -4.05
CA ARG A 292 -15.39 -5.33 -4.06
C ARG A 292 -14.52 -5.57 -2.83
N MET A 293 -13.74 -4.57 -2.42
CA MET A 293 -12.92 -4.66 -1.21
C MET A 293 -13.78 -4.79 0.04
N THR A 294 -14.83 -3.97 0.16
CA THR A 294 -15.75 -3.99 1.30
C THR A 294 -16.47 -5.34 1.38
N ALA A 295 -17.04 -5.82 0.27
CA ALA A 295 -17.71 -7.12 0.23
C ALA A 295 -16.79 -8.28 0.64
N PHE A 296 -15.52 -8.26 0.20
CA PHE A 296 -14.53 -9.27 0.58
C PHE A 296 -14.20 -9.20 2.08
N ILE A 297 -13.94 -8.01 2.61
CA ILE A 297 -13.65 -7.80 4.03
C ILE A 297 -14.83 -8.27 4.90
N GLU A 298 -16.06 -7.87 4.55
CA GLU A 298 -17.26 -8.28 5.25
C GLU A 298 -17.51 -9.79 5.25
N ALA A 299 -17.21 -10.48 4.14
CA ALA A 299 -17.36 -11.93 4.04
C ALA A 299 -16.38 -12.69 4.95
N HIS A 300 -15.27 -12.06 5.34
CA HIS A 300 -14.20 -12.67 6.14
C HIS A 300 -14.08 -12.05 7.54
N ALA A 301 -15.00 -11.18 7.95
CA ALA A 301 -15.04 -10.65 9.31
C ALA A 301 -15.44 -11.74 10.31
N THR A 302 -14.59 -11.98 11.32
CA THR A 302 -14.73 -13.06 12.31
C THR A 302 -16.04 -12.92 13.14
N SER A 303 -16.49 -11.69 13.36
CA SER A 303 -17.74 -11.40 14.08
C SER A 303 -18.98 -11.92 13.37
N LYS A 304 -19.01 -11.94 12.03
CA LYS A 304 -20.13 -12.50 11.24
C LYS A 304 -20.06 -14.05 11.17
N GLN A 305 -18.86 -14.64 11.16
CA GLN A 305 -18.70 -16.10 11.16
C GLN A 305 -19.15 -16.75 12.48
N ALA A 306 -19.00 -16.05 13.60
CA ALA A 306 -19.50 -16.53 14.90
C ALA A 306 -21.04 -16.51 15.02
N ALA A 307 -21.73 -15.75 14.18
CA ALA A 307 -23.20 -15.62 14.16
C ALA A 307 -23.90 -16.64 13.26
N LEU A 308 -23.18 -17.39 12.41
CA LEU A 308 -23.77 -18.48 11.63
C LEU A 308 -24.01 -19.70 12.52
N PRO A 309 -25.24 -20.26 12.61
CA PRO A 309 -25.50 -21.44 13.40
C PRO A 309 -24.66 -22.61 12.87
N ARG A 310 -23.88 -23.23 13.77
CA ARG A 310 -23.14 -24.46 13.46
C ARG A 310 -24.13 -25.49 12.94
N GLN A 311 -23.99 -25.95 11.71
CA GLN A 311 -24.78 -27.09 11.24
C GLN A 311 -24.55 -28.26 12.19
N PRO A 312 -25.61 -28.92 12.67
CA PRO A 312 -25.46 -30.11 13.48
C PRO A 312 -24.71 -31.20 12.69
N PRO A 313 -23.89 -32.02 13.34
CA PRO A 313 -23.18 -33.10 12.66
C PRO A 313 -24.22 -34.01 12.00
N ALA A 314 -23.93 -34.38 10.74
CA ALA A 314 -24.76 -35.31 10.01
C ALA A 314 -24.87 -36.62 10.81
N THR A 315 -26.10 -36.95 11.25
CA THR A 315 -26.40 -38.23 11.85
C THR A 315 -26.26 -39.31 10.77
N GLU A 316 -25.17 -40.10 10.86
CA GLU A 316 -25.05 -41.34 10.12
C GLU A 316 -26.22 -42.27 10.50
N GLN A 317 -27.02 -42.60 9.50
CA GLN A 317 -27.96 -43.75 9.53
C GLN A 317 -27.37 -44.89 8.73
#